data_b112ec18015e3e6616e364fd9f159990
#
_entry.id   b112ec18015e3e6616e364fd9f159990
#
_cell.length_a   1.000
_cell.length_b   1.000
_cell.length_c   1.000
_cell.angle_alpha   90.00
_cell.angle_beta   90.00
_cell.angle_gamma   90.00
#
_symmetry.space_group_name_H-M   'P 1'
#
loop_
_entity.id
_entity.type
_entity.pdbx_description
1 polymer ?
#
loop_
_entity_poly.entity_id
_entity_poly.type
_entity_poly.pdbx_seq_one_letter_code
_entity_poly.pdbx_strand_id
1 'polypeptide(L)'
;MPNQPAPKTELLRAAYAAFNARDIDAALTLMTSDVEWPRAFKGGFVQGPEEVRAYWTEQWGEISPHVEPIAFHQEDAGRVLVEVHQVVRDLAGAVLADEHVGHRFTIEQGLIRRMEVSPLPSSAAKA
;
A
#
# COMPACT_ATOMS: atom_id res chain seq x y z
N MET A 1 3.80 -27.19 -1.98
CA MET A 1 5.20 -27.06 -1.61
C MET A 1 5.36 -26.22 -0.39
N PRO A 2 5.98 -26.75 0.62
CA PRO A 2 6.04 -26.03 1.89
C PRO A 2 6.86 -24.75 1.84
N ASN A 3 7.74 -24.59 0.86
CA ASN A 3 8.61 -23.44 0.82
C ASN A 3 8.11 -22.32 -0.06
N GLN A 4 6.91 -22.45 -0.61
CA GLN A 4 6.38 -21.38 -1.45
C GLN A 4 5.97 -20.20 -0.57
N PRO A 5 6.27 -18.97 -0.99
CA PRO A 5 5.78 -17.82 -0.27
C PRO A 5 4.26 -17.79 -0.29
N ALA A 6 3.67 -17.17 0.70
CA ALA A 6 2.23 -17.01 0.72
C ALA A 6 1.79 -16.18 -0.48
N PRO A 7 0.76 -16.62 -1.21
CA PRO A 7 0.31 -15.86 -2.38
C PRO A 7 -0.05 -14.42 -2.07
N LYS A 8 -0.63 -14.16 -0.90
CA LYS A 8 -0.98 -12.79 -0.52
C LYS A 8 0.26 -11.92 -0.35
N THR A 9 1.33 -12.48 0.23
CA THR A 9 2.57 -11.74 0.39
C THR A 9 3.18 -11.39 -0.95
N GLU A 10 3.17 -12.33 -1.89
CA GLU A 10 3.70 -12.07 -3.21
C GLU A 10 2.91 -11.01 -3.95
N LEU A 11 1.58 -11.06 -3.83
CA LEU A 11 0.72 -10.06 -4.41
C LEU A 11 1.07 -8.66 -3.89
N LEU A 12 1.23 -8.55 -2.56
CA LEU A 12 1.50 -7.25 -1.97
C LEU A 12 2.90 -6.74 -2.29
N ARG A 13 3.89 -7.64 -2.33
CA ARG A 13 5.23 -7.22 -2.75
C ARG A 13 5.21 -6.64 -4.16
N ALA A 14 4.47 -7.29 -5.06
CA ALA A 14 4.35 -6.79 -6.43
C ALA A 14 3.66 -5.42 -6.45
N ALA A 15 2.66 -5.22 -5.60
CA ALA A 15 1.96 -3.94 -5.55
C ALA A 15 2.89 -2.81 -5.06
N TYR A 16 3.68 -3.07 -4.03
CA TYR A 16 4.62 -2.07 -3.55
C TYR A 16 5.69 -1.76 -4.60
N ALA A 17 6.19 -2.79 -5.27
CA ALA A 17 7.19 -2.59 -6.30
C ALA A 17 6.64 -1.74 -7.44
N ALA A 18 5.40 -2.01 -7.86
CA ALA A 18 4.78 -1.22 -8.92
C ALA A 18 4.57 0.23 -8.50
N PHE A 19 4.11 0.43 -7.26
CA PHE A 19 3.91 1.78 -6.75
C PHE A 19 5.23 2.57 -6.73
N ASN A 20 6.29 1.96 -6.22
CA ASN A 20 7.58 2.64 -6.15
C ASN A 20 8.17 2.89 -7.53
N ALA A 21 7.88 2.03 -8.49
CA ALA A 21 8.33 2.21 -9.86
C ALA A 21 7.44 3.19 -10.63
N ARG A 22 6.37 3.67 -10.04
CA ARG A 22 5.38 4.54 -10.68
C ARG A 22 4.68 3.83 -11.82
N ASP A 23 4.55 2.52 -11.73
CA ASP A 23 3.92 1.71 -12.77
C ASP A 23 2.46 1.48 -12.40
N ILE A 24 1.62 2.45 -12.70
CA ILE A 24 0.22 2.42 -12.31
C ILE A 24 -0.48 1.22 -12.95
N ASP A 25 -0.23 0.95 -14.22
CA ASP A 25 -0.91 -0.14 -14.91
C ASP A 25 -0.64 -1.47 -14.23
N ALA A 26 0.61 -1.74 -13.88
CA ALA A 26 0.94 -2.99 -13.21
C ALA A 26 0.24 -3.08 -11.85
N ALA A 27 0.21 -1.98 -11.11
CA ALA A 27 -0.44 -1.98 -9.79
C ALA A 27 -1.93 -2.23 -9.91
N LEU A 28 -2.58 -1.61 -10.90
CA LEU A 28 -4.03 -1.74 -11.04
C LEU A 28 -4.45 -3.15 -11.44
N THR A 29 -3.58 -3.90 -12.13
CA THR A 29 -3.92 -5.29 -12.46
C THR A 29 -3.99 -6.18 -11.22
N LEU A 30 -3.47 -5.71 -10.09
CA LEU A 30 -3.46 -6.46 -8.84
C LEU A 30 -4.67 -6.13 -7.96
N MET A 31 -5.56 -5.27 -8.43
CA MET A 31 -6.69 -4.77 -7.65
C MET A 31 -8.01 -5.23 -8.25
N THR A 32 -9.03 -5.34 -7.38
CA THR A 32 -10.38 -5.65 -7.86
C THR A 32 -10.97 -4.43 -8.56
N SER A 33 -12.04 -4.65 -9.32
CA SER A 33 -12.67 -3.57 -10.05
C SER A 33 -13.36 -2.56 -9.13
N ASP A 34 -13.64 -2.95 -7.89
CA ASP A 34 -14.25 -2.05 -6.91
C ASP A 34 -13.32 -1.75 -5.75
N VAL A 35 -12.01 -1.78 -6.00
CA VAL A 35 -11.01 -1.54 -4.98
C VAL A 35 -11.23 -0.20 -4.28
N GLU A 36 -10.96 -0.17 -2.98
CA GLU A 36 -11.02 1.07 -2.20
C GLU A 36 -9.62 1.41 -1.71
N TRP A 37 -9.20 2.64 -1.95
CA TRP A 37 -7.86 3.07 -1.61
C TRP A 37 -7.92 4.39 -0.83
N PRO A 38 -7.18 4.52 0.27
CA PRO A 38 -7.28 5.73 1.10
C PRO A 38 -6.56 6.91 0.46
N ARG A 39 -7.13 8.09 0.64
CA ARG A 39 -6.47 9.33 0.25
C ARG A 39 -5.67 9.83 1.45
N ALA A 40 -4.38 9.50 1.47
CA ALA A 40 -3.55 9.61 2.65
C ALA A 40 -3.56 11.00 3.30
N PHE A 41 -3.58 12.05 2.48
CA PHE A 41 -3.48 13.41 3.02
C PHE A 41 -4.78 14.19 2.93
N LYS A 42 -5.81 13.62 2.30
CA LYS A 42 -7.07 14.32 2.08
C LYS A 42 -8.24 13.68 2.80
N GLY A 43 -8.03 12.48 3.35
CA GLY A 43 -9.08 11.73 4.00
C GLY A 43 -10.02 11.06 3.02
N GLY A 44 -10.76 10.08 3.52
CA GLY A 44 -11.67 9.31 2.69
C GLY A 44 -10.97 8.35 1.77
N PHE A 45 -11.71 7.84 0.80
CA PHE A 45 -11.23 6.81 -0.11
C PHE A 45 -11.58 7.16 -1.53
N VAL A 46 -10.77 6.68 -2.47
CA VAL A 46 -11.15 6.60 -3.88
C VAL A 46 -11.59 5.17 -4.15
N GLN A 47 -12.43 4.98 -5.15
CA GLN A 47 -12.98 3.68 -5.46
C GLN A 47 -12.80 3.34 -6.93
N GLY A 48 -12.29 2.13 -7.17
CA GLY A 48 -12.09 1.63 -8.52
C GLY A 48 -10.77 2.06 -9.12
N PRO A 49 -10.30 1.30 -10.13
CA PRO A 49 -8.98 1.57 -10.73
C PRO A 49 -8.85 2.96 -11.32
N GLU A 50 -9.91 3.49 -11.93
CA GLU A 50 -9.82 4.81 -12.54
C GLU A 50 -9.58 5.90 -11.52
N GLU A 51 -10.26 5.82 -10.38
CA GLU A 51 -10.07 6.82 -9.33
C GLU A 51 -8.71 6.66 -8.66
N VAL A 52 -8.24 5.42 -8.51
CA VAL A 52 -6.91 5.20 -7.97
C VAL A 52 -5.86 5.80 -8.89
N ARG A 53 -6.01 5.60 -10.19
CA ARG A 53 -5.08 6.16 -11.17
C ARG A 53 -5.05 7.68 -11.07
N ALA A 54 -6.20 8.30 -11.02
CA ALA A 54 -6.29 9.75 -10.96
C ALA A 54 -5.65 10.28 -9.68
N TYR A 55 -5.93 9.63 -8.55
CA TYR A 55 -5.38 10.06 -7.28
C TYR A 55 -3.86 9.92 -7.24
N TRP A 56 -3.33 8.79 -7.67
CA TRP A 56 -1.88 8.59 -7.66
C TRP A 56 -1.17 9.55 -8.62
N THR A 57 -1.76 9.79 -9.78
CA THR A 57 -1.19 10.70 -10.75
C THR A 57 -1.09 12.11 -10.16
N GLU A 58 -2.16 12.53 -9.49
CA GLU A 58 -2.15 13.84 -8.82
C GLU A 58 -1.11 13.88 -7.72
N GLN A 59 -1.05 12.84 -6.89
CA GLN A 59 -0.13 12.79 -5.77
C GLN A 59 1.32 12.86 -6.23
N TRP A 60 1.65 12.10 -7.27
CA TRP A 60 3.03 12.07 -7.76
C TRP A 60 3.42 13.36 -8.49
N GLY A 61 2.47 14.21 -8.80
CA GLY A 61 2.75 15.54 -9.31
C GLY A 61 3.11 16.53 -8.22
N GLU A 62 2.90 16.17 -6.97
CA GLU A 62 3.15 17.07 -5.83
C GLU A 62 4.23 16.55 -4.89
N ILE A 63 4.29 15.24 -4.70
CA ILE A 63 5.25 14.63 -3.79
C ILE A 63 5.82 13.36 -4.40
N SER A 64 6.89 12.87 -3.79
CA SER A 64 7.53 11.64 -4.22
C SER A 64 7.56 10.68 -3.02
N PRO A 65 6.54 9.84 -2.86
CA PRO A 65 6.52 8.87 -1.77
C PRO A 65 7.25 7.59 -2.16
N HIS A 66 7.90 6.99 -1.18
CA HIS A 66 8.51 5.68 -1.32
C HIS A 66 8.05 4.82 -0.15
N VAL A 67 7.58 3.62 -0.43
CA VAL A 67 7.03 2.72 0.58
C VAL A 67 7.80 1.41 0.56
N GLU A 68 8.34 1.05 1.72
CA GLU A 68 9.15 -0.15 1.86
C GLU A 68 8.44 -1.12 2.81
N PRO A 69 7.94 -2.26 2.32
CA PRO A 69 7.31 -3.22 3.23
C PRO A 69 8.38 -3.89 4.07
N ILE A 70 8.15 -3.92 5.38
CA ILE A 70 9.11 -4.46 6.33
C ILE A 70 8.68 -5.84 6.82
N ALA A 71 7.40 -6.01 7.14
CA ALA A 71 6.89 -7.26 7.66
C ALA A 71 5.44 -7.43 7.26
N PHE A 72 5.03 -8.68 7.08
CA PHE A 72 3.68 -9.05 6.68
C PHE A 72 3.06 -9.93 7.75
N HIS A 73 1.89 -9.56 8.23
CA HIS A 73 1.18 -10.30 9.27
C HIS A 73 -0.17 -10.74 8.75
N GLN A 74 -0.33 -12.05 8.61
CA GLN A 74 -1.61 -12.62 8.16
C GLN A 74 -2.66 -12.42 9.24
N GLU A 75 -3.85 -12.00 8.83
CA GLU A 75 -4.97 -11.81 9.73
C GLU A 75 -6.16 -12.61 9.22
N ASP A 76 -7.22 -12.64 10.01
CA ASP A 76 -8.44 -13.36 9.63
C ASP A 76 -9.15 -12.65 8.47
N ALA A 77 -10.04 -13.39 7.83
CA ALA A 77 -10.92 -12.83 6.78
C ALA A 77 -10.17 -12.29 5.58
N GLY A 78 -9.04 -12.90 5.26
CA GLY A 78 -8.29 -12.54 4.06
C GLY A 78 -7.54 -11.24 4.18
N ARG A 79 -7.30 -10.77 5.39
CA ARG A 79 -6.58 -9.51 5.58
C ARG A 79 -5.13 -9.75 5.91
N VAL A 80 -4.30 -8.79 5.51
CA VAL A 80 -2.87 -8.78 5.82
C VAL A 80 -2.50 -7.39 6.31
N LEU A 81 -1.85 -7.33 7.46
CA LEU A 81 -1.31 -6.07 7.97
C LEU A 81 0.15 -6.01 7.57
N VAL A 82 0.54 -4.96 6.88
CA VAL A 82 1.93 -4.76 6.45
C VAL A 82 2.51 -3.63 7.27
N GLU A 83 3.70 -3.88 7.85
CA GLU A 83 4.47 -2.81 8.46
C GLU A 83 5.29 -2.16 7.36
N VAL A 84 5.19 -0.86 7.24
CA VAL A 84 5.76 -0.13 6.11
C VAL A 84 6.63 1.01 6.63
N HIS A 85 7.82 1.14 6.06
CA HIS A 85 8.63 2.34 6.24
C HIS A 85 8.33 3.26 5.08
N GLN A 86 7.76 4.41 5.36
CA GLN A 86 7.32 5.34 4.35
C GLN A 86 8.13 6.63 4.43
N VAL A 87 8.74 7.00 3.32
CA VAL A 87 9.48 8.25 3.22
C VAL A 87 8.82 9.07 2.12
N VAL A 88 8.40 10.28 2.47
CA VAL A 88 7.78 11.18 1.51
C VAL A 88 8.72 12.36 1.30
N ARG A 89 9.05 12.63 0.04
CA ARG A 89 9.90 13.76 -0.31
C ARG A 89 9.12 14.72 -1.18
N ASP A 90 9.56 15.98 -1.20
CA ASP A 90 9.02 16.88 -2.22
C ASP A 90 9.70 16.55 -3.56
N LEU A 91 9.30 17.23 -4.61
CA LEU A 91 9.83 16.93 -5.93
C LEU A 91 11.29 17.36 -6.09
N ALA A 92 11.79 18.16 -5.19
CA ALA A 92 13.20 18.56 -5.18
C ALA A 92 14.05 17.58 -4.36
N GLY A 93 13.44 16.62 -3.68
CA GLY A 93 14.17 15.59 -2.95
C GLY A 93 14.26 15.81 -1.45
N ALA A 94 13.69 16.89 -0.92
CA ALA A 94 13.73 17.13 0.52
C ALA A 94 12.73 16.22 1.23
N VAL A 95 13.13 15.65 2.36
CA VAL A 95 12.28 14.76 3.12
C VAL A 95 11.21 15.55 3.84
N LEU A 96 9.94 15.22 3.56
CA LEU A 96 8.80 15.84 4.23
C LEU A 96 8.30 14.98 5.38
N ALA A 97 8.42 13.66 5.26
CA ALA A 97 7.98 12.74 6.29
C ALA A 97 8.79 11.46 6.19
N ASP A 98 9.07 10.86 7.34
CA ASP A 98 9.81 9.60 7.41
C ASP A 98 9.21 8.87 8.60
N GLU A 99 8.37 7.87 8.34
CA GLU A 99 7.60 7.25 9.40
C GLU A 99 7.34 5.78 9.13
N HIS A 100 6.97 5.07 10.18
CA HIS A 100 6.52 3.70 10.07
C HIS A 100 5.02 3.69 10.26
N VAL A 101 4.32 3.05 9.33
CA VAL A 101 2.86 3.00 9.34
C VAL A 101 2.41 1.58 9.04
N GLY A 102 1.15 1.30 9.33
CA GLY A 102 0.55 0.03 8.97
C GLY A 102 -0.37 0.21 7.79
N HIS A 103 -0.30 -0.73 6.87
CA HIS A 103 -1.26 -0.83 5.77
C HIS A 103 -2.01 -2.14 5.92
N ARG A 104 -3.31 -2.06 6.16
CA ARG A 104 -4.12 -3.27 6.25
C ARG A 104 -4.83 -3.49 4.94
N PHE A 105 -4.53 -4.61 4.32
CA PHE A 105 -5.10 -4.98 3.02
C PHE A 105 -6.18 -6.02 3.21
N THR A 106 -7.28 -5.86 2.47
CA THR A 106 -8.28 -6.90 2.33
C THR A 106 -8.11 -7.49 0.95
N ILE A 107 -7.97 -8.82 0.88
CA ILE A 107 -7.68 -9.52 -0.37
C ILE A 107 -8.83 -10.46 -0.67
N GLU A 108 -9.36 -10.38 -1.89
CA GLU A 108 -10.43 -11.24 -2.37
C GLU A 108 -10.03 -11.86 -3.68
N GLN A 109 -10.13 -13.18 -3.75
CA GLN A 109 -9.88 -13.91 -4.99
C GLN A 109 -8.52 -13.59 -5.60
N GLY A 110 -7.52 -13.38 -4.74
CA GLY A 110 -6.17 -13.13 -5.20
C GLY A 110 -5.89 -11.71 -5.63
N LEU A 111 -6.82 -10.77 -5.35
CA LEU A 111 -6.64 -9.37 -5.72
C LEU A 111 -6.88 -8.47 -4.52
N ILE A 112 -6.31 -7.27 -4.57
CA ILE A 112 -6.49 -6.29 -3.50
C ILE A 112 -7.86 -5.66 -3.63
N ARG A 113 -8.69 -5.80 -2.60
CA ARG A 113 -10.03 -5.24 -2.56
C ARG A 113 -10.06 -3.91 -1.84
N ARG A 114 -9.20 -3.73 -0.82
CA ARG A 114 -9.22 -2.53 0.00
C ARG A 114 -7.90 -2.37 0.72
N MET A 115 -7.47 -1.15 0.91
CA MET A 115 -6.33 -0.84 1.77
C MET A 115 -6.76 0.23 2.78
N GLU A 116 -6.30 0.09 4.01
CA GLU A 116 -6.55 1.06 5.07
C GLU A 116 -5.24 1.38 5.74
N VAL A 117 -5.04 2.64 6.06
CA VAL A 117 -3.89 3.02 6.87
C VAL A 117 -4.26 2.72 8.33
N SER A 118 -3.38 2.05 9.02
CA SER A 118 -3.64 1.58 10.37
C SER A 118 -2.45 1.87 11.27
N PRO A 119 -2.67 2.25 12.52
CA PRO A 119 -1.52 2.39 13.42
C PRO A 119 -0.89 1.03 13.65
N LEU A 120 0.42 1.03 13.84
CA LEU A 120 1.12 -0.19 14.17
C LEU A 120 0.85 -0.58 15.61
N PRO A 121 0.93 -1.88 15.94
CA PRO A 121 0.74 -2.31 17.32
C PRO A 121 1.71 -1.61 18.26
N SER A 122 1.27 -1.29 19.46
CA SER A 122 2.11 -0.58 20.41
C SER A 122 3.35 -1.38 20.78
N SER A 123 3.25 -2.71 20.75
CA SER A 123 4.43 -3.53 21.05
C SER A 123 5.52 -3.31 20.02
N ALA A 124 5.15 -3.11 18.76
CA ALA A 124 6.12 -2.80 17.73
C ALA A 124 6.74 -1.43 17.98
N ALA A 125 5.95 -0.49 18.41
CA ALA A 125 6.43 0.85 18.68
C ALA A 125 7.36 0.90 19.87
N LYS A 126 7.17 -0.01 20.81
CA LYS A 126 7.97 -0.03 22.02
C LYS A 126 9.35 -0.62 21.80
N ALA A 127 9.46 -1.44 20.86
CA ALA A 127 10.73 -2.14 20.62
C ALA A 127 11.94 -1.23 20.49
#